data_e92df9f2a2cd945c7bbb80e29bde9a32
#
_entry.id   e92df9f2a2cd945c7bbb80e29bde9a32
#
_cell.length_a   1.000
_cell.length_b   1.000
_cell.length_c   1.000
_cell.angle_alpha   90.00
_cell.angle_beta   90.00
_cell.angle_gamma   90.00
#
_symmetry.space_group_name_H-M   'P 1'
#
loop_
_entity.id
_entity.type
_entity.pdbx_description
1 polymer ?
#
loop_
_entity_poly.entity_id
_entity_poly.type
_entity_poly.pdbx_seq_one_letter_code
_entity_poly.pdbx_strand_id
1 'polypeptide(L)'
;MSFTKLISAPEGHLSEETLKATPVSRRQLMGLSVISALSYSLTTSNRAIASSSGEHLRPWMTSPGNPVAMTPYGQPSKYQKGLARITRPRLSPLPQNSASFAPLQGMMGIITPSGLHYERHHSGWPDIDPRQHELLISGLDNSFVTKPKIFTLEDLQRLPSVSRIHFIECSGNTGSERKGVAAPTVQYTHGLLSCSEFTGVPLRMLLEACGADLKRGKYILAEGADAAGLTRTIPMSMVLNDEVLVAYGQNGEYLRPENGYPLRLVVPGVQGVSWVKWLKRIELGDKPYGARDEAIHYIDPMPDGTHRQYTSLQEVKSVITNTSG
;
A
#
# COMPACT_ATOMS: atom_id res chain seq x y z
N MET A 1 -23.16 40.73 -19.87
CA MET A 1 -23.24 39.36 -19.33
C MET A 1 -22.98 39.44 -17.85
N SER A 2 -24.03 39.22 -17.07
CA SER A 2 -24.01 39.34 -15.61
C SER A 2 -23.30 38.14 -14.99
N PHE A 3 -22.18 38.35 -14.32
CA PHE A 3 -21.51 37.35 -13.46
C PHE A 3 -22.20 37.33 -12.09
N THR A 4 -23.36 36.75 -12.01
CA THR A 4 -24.11 36.61 -10.76
C THR A 4 -24.20 35.12 -10.40
N LYS A 5 -23.11 34.53 -9.99
CA LYS A 5 -23.04 33.44 -9.02
C LYS A 5 -21.58 33.11 -8.73
N LEU A 6 -20.97 33.88 -7.86
CA LEU A 6 -19.83 33.37 -7.12
C LEU A 6 -20.38 32.33 -6.15
N ILE A 7 -19.96 31.08 -6.31
CA ILE A 7 -20.22 30.03 -5.34
C ILE A 7 -19.61 30.50 -4.02
N SER A 8 -20.39 30.58 -2.96
CA SER A 8 -19.91 30.93 -1.65
C SER A 8 -18.79 29.98 -1.24
N ALA A 9 -17.61 30.52 -0.98
CA ALA A 9 -16.52 29.76 -0.39
C ALA A 9 -16.92 29.29 1.02
N PRO A 10 -16.34 28.18 1.52
CA PRO A 10 -16.60 27.70 2.87
C PRO A 10 -16.31 28.77 3.94
N GLU A 11 -16.98 28.66 5.08
CA GLU A 11 -16.84 29.58 6.22
C GLU A 11 -15.38 29.89 6.53
N GLY A 12 -15.05 31.19 6.57
CA GLY A 12 -13.68 31.69 6.85
C GLY A 12 -13.07 32.51 5.72
N HIS A 13 -13.74 32.68 4.57
CA HIS A 13 -13.30 33.55 3.49
C HIS A 13 -13.98 34.90 3.50
N LEU A 14 -13.33 35.85 2.84
CA LEU A 14 -13.66 37.28 2.82
C LEU A 14 -15.18 37.56 2.74
N SER A 15 -15.65 38.48 3.57
CA SER A 15 -17.05 38.89 3.59
C SER A 15 -17.48 39.47 2.23
N GLU A 16 -18.79 39.41 1.91
CA GLU A 16 -19.33 39.99 0.70
C GLU A 16 -19.02 41.50 0.57
N GLU A 17 -18.88 42.21 1.68
CA GLU A 17 -18.48 43.62 1.74
C GLU A 17 -17.05 43.84 1.26
N THR A 18 -16.13 42.95 1.63
CA THR A 18 -14.72 42.98 1.21
C THR A 18 -14.58 42.66 -0.29
N LEU A 19 -15.45 41.80 -0.83
CA LEU A 19 -15.47 41.47 -2.27
C LEU A 19 -16.08 42.59 -3.14
N LYS A 20 -16.95 43.42 -2.57
CA LYS A 20 -17.55 44.55 -3.27
C LYS A 20 -16.68 45.81 -3.30
N ALA A 21 -15.65 45.87 -2.42
CA ALA A 21 -14.91 47.09 -2.15
C ALA A 21 -13.81 47.47 -3.13
N THR A 22 -13.35 46.56 -4.04
CA THR A 22 -12.25 46.91 -4.98
C THR A 22 -12.27 46.13 -6.30
N PRO A 23 -12.76 46.72 -7.39
CA PRO A 23 -12.39 46.25 -8.72
C PRO A 23 -10.96 46.74 -9.03
N VAL A 24 -9.94 46.02 -8.56
CA VAL A 24 -8.54 46.33 -8.90
C VAL A 24 -8.24 45.70 -10.28
N SER A 25 -7.95 46.52 -11.27
CA SER A 25 -7.52 46.01 -12.58
C SER A 25 -6.13 45.39 -12.47
N ARG A 26 -5.82 44.42 -13.38
CA ARG A 26 -4.49 43.77 -13.44
C ARG A 26 -3.34 44.79 -13.51
N ARG A 27 -3.55 45.95 -14.15
CA ARG A 27 -2.56 47.02 -14.21
C ARG A 27 -2.35 47.71 -12.86
N GLN A 28 -3.39 47.91 -12.07
CA GLN A 28 -3.28 48.48 -10.72
C GLN A 28 -2.61 47.53 -9.75
N LEU A 29 -2.82 46.21 -9.88
CA LEU A 29 -2.13 45.20 -9.07
C LEU A 29 -0.61 45.19 -9.36
N MET A 30 -0.22 45.31 -10.62
CA MET A 30 1.20 45.40 -11.02
C MET A 30 1.85 46.73 -10.60
N GLY A 31 1.10 47.82 -10.62
CA GLY A 31 1.59 49.12 -10.13
C GLY A 31 1.85 49.13 -8.61
N LEU A 32 0.97 48.50 -7.84
CA LEU A 32 1.13 48.37 -6.38
C LEU A 32 2.32 47.50 -5.98
N SER A 33 2.65 46.45 -6.77
CA SER A 33 3.79 45.59 -6.49
C SER A 33 5.15 46.31 -6.75
N VAL A 34 5.21 47.23 -7.72
CA VAL A 34 6.44 48.02 -8.02
C VAL A 34 6.65 49.10 -6.96
N ILE A 35 5.59 49.74 -6.45
CA ILE A 35 5.68 50.76 -5.39
C ILE A 35 6.09 50.10 -4.07
N SER A 36 5.65 48.87 -3.77
CA SER A 36 6.05 48.12 -2.58
C SER A 36 7.55 47.75 -2.60
N ALA A 37 8.10 47.47 -3.79
CA ALA A 37 9.53 47.12 -3.94
C ALA A 37 10.47 48.32 -3.79
N LEU A 38 10.02 49.53 -4.14
CA LEU A 38 10.84 50.74 -4.00
C LEU A 38 10.79 51.35 -2.59
N SER A 39 9.70 51.12 -1.83
CA SER A 39 9.58 51.59 -0.45
C SER A 39 10.32 50.72 0.57
N TYR A 40 10.74 49.51 0.18
CA TYR A 40 11.47 48.60 1.08
C TYR A 40 12.96 48.94 1.21
N SER A 41 13.50 49.85 0.40
CA SER A 41 14.94 50.24 0.40
C SER A 41 15.24 51.51 1.20
N LEU A 42 14.23 52.17 1.80
CA LEU A 42 14.42 53.49 2.42
C LEU A 42 13.96 53.64 3.88
N THR A 43 13.55 52.56 4.57
CA THR A 43 13.20 52.64 6.00
C THR A 43 13.80 51.50 6.81
N THR A 44 15.10 51.63 7.06
CA THR A 44 15.67 51.11 8.31
C THR A 44 15.26 52.02 9.45
N SER A 45 14.40 51.52 10.31
CA SER A 45 13.91 52.08 11.59
C SER A 45 12.52 52.66 11.53
N ASN A 46 11.56 51.78 11.73
CA ASN A 46 10.47 51.97 12.72
C ASN A 46 9.69 50.64 12.80
N ARG A 47 9.95 49.89 13.86
CA ARG A 47 9.04 48.83 14.27
C ARG A 47 7.71 49.48 14.58
N ALA A 48 6.80 49.48 13.65
CA ALA A 48 5.40 49.73 13.96
C ALA A 48 4.94 48.61 14.91
N ILE A 49 4.70 49.01 16.16
CA ILE A 49 4.02 48.18 17.15
C ILE A 49 2.59 48.06 16.65
N ALA A 50 2.31 46.98 15.91
CA ALA A 50 0.95 46.58 15.60
C ALA A 50 0.30 46.15 16.94
N SER A 51 -0.77 46.82 17.31
CA SER A 51 -1.52 46.57 18.51
C SER A 51 -2.06 45.15 18.58
N SER A 52 -1.74 44.46 19.57
CA SER A 52 -2.43 43.44 20.39
C SER A 52 -3.67 42.70 19.84
N SER A 53 -3.56 42.05 18.72
CA SER A 53 -4.14 40.72 18.48
C SER A 53 -3.02 39.91 17.79
N GLY A 54 -2.10 39.41 18.62
CA GLY A 54 -0.77 39.04 18.16
C GLY A 54 -0.75 37.75 17.37
N GLU A 55 -0.98 37.77 16.08
CA GLU A 55 -0.39 36.79 15.18
C GLU A 55 1.13 37.07 15.12
N HIS A 56 1.88 36.33 15.92
CA HIS A 56 3.33 36.34 15.79
C HIS A 56 3.71 35.80 14.43
N LEU A 57 4.10 36.67 13.50
CA LEU A 57 4.65 36.27 12.20
C LEU A 57 5.82 35.30 12.43
N ARG A 58 5.69 34.09 11.92
CA ARG A 58 6.75 33.10 11.99
C ARG A 58 7.76 33.35 10.87
N PRO A 59 9.04 32.92 11.00
CA PRO A 59 10.06 33.16 9.98
C PRO A 59 9.67 32.70 8.57
N TRP A 60 8.95 31.61 8.46
CA TRP A 60 8.46 31.08 7.18
C TRP A 60 7.31 31.87 6.55
N MET A 61 6.70 32.82 7.28
CA MET A 61 5.66 33.71 6.76
C MET A 61 6.23 35.02 6.18
N THR A 62 7.50 35.28 6.45
CA THR A 62 8.18 36.54 6.09
C THR A 62 9.21 36.38 4.99
N SER A 63 9.43 35.18 4.48
CA SER A 63 10.39 34.91 3.42
C SER A 63 9.79 33.91 2.40
N PRO A 64 10.23 33.95 1.13
CA PRO A 64 9.85 32.95 0.16
C PRO A 64 10.23 31.55 0.62
N GLY A 65 9.35 30.57 0.32
CA GLY A 65 9.64 29.17 0.52
C GLY A 65 10.59 28.59 -0.51
N ASN A 66 10.76 27.28 -0.47
CA ASN A 66 11.56 26.57 -1.46
C ASN A 66 10.83 26.51 -2.82
N PRO A 67 11.58 26.52 -3.95
CA PRO A 67 10.99 26.25 -5.27
C PRO A 67 10.45 24.81 -5.33
N VAL A 68 9.88 24.44 -6.48
CA VAL A 68 9.45 23.05 -6.73
C VAL A 68 10.55 22.06 -6.38
N ALA A 69 10.16 20.92 -5.81
CA ALA A 69 11.14 19.91 -5.39
C ALA A 69 11.99 19.43 -6.56
N MET A 70 13.30 19.41 -6.35
CA MET A 70 14.28 18.95 -7.34
C MET A 70 14.40 17.42 -7.39
N THR A 71 13.85 16.72 -6.40
CA THR A 71 13.84 15.24 -6.37
C THR A 71 12.70 14.71 -7.22
N PRO A 72 12.93 13.70 -8.08
CA PRO A 72 11.88 13.12 -8.92
C PRO A 72 10.69 12.56 -8.13
N TYR A 73 10.92 12.11 -6.90
CA TYR A 73 9.92 11.60 -5.98
C TYR A 73 9.90 12.47 -4.72
N GLY A 74 8.74 13.04 -4.39
CA GLY A 74 8.59 13.92 -3.22
C GLY A 74 8.96 13.23 -1.92
N GLN A 75 9.42 14.01 -0.96
CA GLN A 75 9.80 13.52 0.36
C GLN A 75 8.87 14.12 1.43
N PRO A 76 8.58 13.39 2.52
CA PRO A 76 7.90 13.95 3.67
C PRO A 76 8.66 15.14 4.25
N SER A 77 7.97 15.99 4.98
CA SER A 77 8.61 17.09 5.70
C SER A 77 9.74 16.58 6.60
N LYS A 78 10.86 17.31 6.63
CA LYS A 78 11.99 17.04 7.53
C LYS A 78 11.62 17.02 9.03
N TYR A 79 10.46 17.54 9.37
CA TYR A 79 9.95 17.54 10.74
C TYR A 79 9.16 16.27 11.08
N GLN A 80 8.85 15.41 10.09
CA GLN A 80 8.22 14.09 10.26
C GLN A 80 9.27 13.00 10.53
N LYS A 81 10.12 13.20 11.54
CA LYS A 81 11.25 12.31 11.81
C LYS A 81 10.90 10.95 12.45
N GLY A 82 9.71 10.81 13.02
CA GLY A 82 9.32 9.60 13.73
C GLY A 82 8.59 8.55 12.88
N LEU A 83 8.25 8.88 11.64
CA LEU A 83 7.44 7.99 10.79
C LEU A 83 8.35 7.12 9.92
N ALA A 84 8.72 5.96 10.43
CA ALA A 84 9.58 5.00 9.74
C ALA A 84 9.20 3.56 10.07
N ARG A 85 9.45 2.66 9.13
CA ARG A 85 9.42 1.22 9.41
C ARG A 85 10.54 0.87 10.40
N ILE A 86 10.27 -0.05 11.31
CA ILE A 86 11.32 -0.66 12.13
C ILE A 86 11.58 -2.08 11.64
N THR A 87 12.83 -2.50 11.69
CA THR A 87 13.23 -3.86 11.37
C THR A 87 13.33 -4.68 12.65
N ARG A 88 12.91 -5.93 12.58
CA ARG A 88 13.14 -6.88 13.67
C ARG A 88 14.59 -7.39 13.63
N PRO A 89 15.22 -7.59 14.78
CA PRO A 89 16.43 -8.40 14.85
C PRO A 89 16.19 -9.75 14.16
N ARG A 90 17.23 -10.32 13.59
CA ARG A 90 17.21 -11.53 12.75
C ARG A 90 16.17 -12.55 13.18
N LEU A 91 15.29 -12.92 12.26
CA LEU A 91 14.34 -14.03 12.44
C LEU A 91 15.01 -15.40 12.27
N SER A 92 16.19 -15.41 11.64
CA SER A 92 17.02 -16.59 11.43
C SER A 92 18.49 -16.16 11.22
N PRO A 93 19.45 -17.09 11.13
CA PRO A 93 20.83 -16.78 10.78
C PRO A 93 20.98 -16.11 9.42
N LEU A 94 20.02 -16.32 8.51
CA LEU A 94 20.01 -15.71 7.17
C LEU A 94 19.37 -14.31 7.21
N PRO A 95 20.11 -13.25 6.86
CA PRO A 95 19.60 -11.87 6.89
C PRO A 95 18.42 -11.64 5.93
N GLN A 96 18.31 -12.44 4.88
CA GLN A 96 17.21 -12.40 3.90
C GLN A 96 15.88 -12.86 4.51
N ASN A 97 15.89 -13.69 5.55
CA ASN A 97 14.71 -14.05 6.31
C ASN A 97 14.40 -12.91 7.31
N SER A 98 13.68 -11.93 6.88
CA SER A 98 13.54 -10.64 7.57
C SER A 98 12.11 -10.11 7.55
N ALA A 99 11.87 -9.16 8.45
CA ALA A 99 10.61 -8.42 8.51
C ALA A 99 10.86 -6.96 8.89
N SER A 100 10.04 -6.07 8.35
CA SER A 100 9.90 -4.69 8.81
C SER A 100 8.45 -4.37 9.15
N PHE A 101 8.23 -3.50 10.12
CA PHE A 101 6.95 -3.23 10.72
C PHE A 101 6.47 -1.82 10.36
N ALA A 102 5.23 -1.71 9.89
CA ALA A 102 4.59 -0.43 9.61
C ALA A 102 4.37 0.39 10.89
N PRO A 103 4.56 1.71 10.85
CA PRO A 103 4.43 2.59 12.03
C PRO A 103 2.97 2.94 12.30
N LEU A 104 2.15 2.00 12.79
CA LEU A 104 0.71 2.15 12.97
C LEU A 104 0.34 3.38 13.81
N GLN A 105 1.15 3.69 14.83
CA GLN A 105 0.91 4.81 15.75
C GLN A 105 1.09 6.20 15.12
N GLY A 106 1.79 6.26 13.99
CA GLY A 106 2.11 7.54 13.33
C GLY A 106 1.42 7.74 12.00
N MET A 107 0.63 6.76 11.54
CA MET A 107 -0.10 6.86 10.28
C MET A 107 -1.44 7.58 10.48
N MET A 108 -1.86 8.28 9.43
CA MET A 108 -3.15 8.98 9.38
C MET A 108 -4.02 8.41 8.25
N GLY A 109 -5.32 8.25 8.52
CA GLY A 109 -6.25 7.66 7.57
C GLY A 109 -6.09 6.14 7.46
N ILE A 110 -6.63 5.57 6.37
CA ILE A 110 -6.68 4.10 6.18
C ILE A 110 -5.58 3.56 5.27
N ILE A 111 -4.97 4.41 4.44
CA ILE A 111 -3.96 3.98 3.47
C ILE A 111 -2.56 4.08 4.08
N THR A 112 -1.84 2.98 4.05
CA THR A 112 -0.41 2.93 4.37
C THR A 112 0.40 3.36 3.15
N PRO A 113 1.20 4.45 3.21
CA PRO A 113 2.11 4.79 2.12
C PRO A 113 2.98 3.61 1.71
N SER A 114 3.23 3.42 0.41
CA SER A 114 3.98 2.24 -0.09
C SER A 114 5.34 2.08 0.58
N GLY A 115 6.05 3.19 0.84
CA GLY A 115 7.34 3.18 1.55
C GLY A 115 7.26 2.82 3.04
N LEU A 116 6.07 2.80 3.63
CA LEU A 116 5.83 2.43 5.03
C LEU A 116 5.09 1.10 5.17
N HIS A 117 4.71 0.48 4.04
CA HIS A 117 4.08 -0.83 4.03
C HIS A 117 5.01 -1.86 4.68
N TYR A 118 4.48 -2.73 5.55
CA TYR A 118 5.28 -3.76 6.19
C TYR A 118 5.88 -4.73 5.17
N GLU A 119 7.00 -5.30 5.52
CA GLU A 119 7.64 -6.35 4.74
C GLU A 119 7.78 -7.64 5.55
N ARG A 120 7.67 -8.78 4.86
CA ARG A 120 8.01 -10.09 5.38
C ARG A 120 8.58 -10.94 4.24
N HIS A 121 9.83 -11.34 4.38
CA HIS A 121 10.56 -12.12 3.37
C HIS A 121 11.09 -13.42 3.97
N HIS A 122 11.07 -14.50 3.20
CA HIS A 122 11.69 -15.76 3.56
C HIS A 122 13.12 -15.84 3.02
N SER A 123 13.38 -15.29 1.83
CA SER A 123 14.67 -15.28 1.15
C SER A 123 15.07 -13.91 0.56
N GLY A 124 14.57 -12.83 1.16
CA GLY A 124 14.74 -11.47 0.64
C GLY A 124 13.73 -11.14 -0.45
N TRP A 125 13.95 -10.01 -1.12
CA TRP A 125 13.15 -9.59 -2.26
C TRP A 125 14.05 -9.53 -3.50
N PRO A 126 13.64 -10.15 -4.62
CA PRO A 126 14.33 -10.03 -5.89
C PRO A 126 13.95 -8.71 -6.57
N ASP A 127 14.89 -8.14 -7.30
CA ASP A 127 14.63 -7.04 -8.24
C ASP A 127 14.49 -7.63 -9.64
N ILE A 128 13.24 -7.75 -10.10
CA ILE A 128 12.89 -8.52 -11.29
C ILE A 128 12.73 -7.57 -12.48
N ASP A 129 13.44 -7.84 -13.59
CA ASP A 129 13.17 -7.19 -14.88
C ASP A 129 11.78 -7.63 -15.40
N PRO A 130 10.80 -6.72 -15.50
CA PRO A 130 9.45 -7.08 -15.90
C PRO A 130 9.36 -7.64 -17.33
N ARG A 131 10.35 -7.35 -18.17
CA ARG A 131 10.42 -7.89 -19.55
C ARG A 131 10.77 -9.38 -19.59
N GLN A 132 11.31 -9.92 -18.49
CA GLN A 132 11.68 -11.32 -18.32
C GLN A 132 10.74 -12.07 -17.38
N HIS A 133 9.79 -11.36 -16.77
CA HIS A 133 8.85 -11.96 -15.85
C HIS A 133 7.59 -12.45 -16.58
N GLU A 134 7.20 -13.67 -16.29
CA GLU A 134 6.06 -14.34 -16.89
C GLU A 134 5.16 -14.95 -15.82
N LEU A 135 3.86 -14.86 -16.00
CA LEU A 135 2.84 -15.54 -15.22
C LEU A 135 2.23 -16.68 -16.03
N LEU A 136 2.54 -17.92 -15.69
CA LEU A 136 1.88 -19.10 -16.23
C LEU A 136 0.57 -19.38 -15.50
N ILE A 137 -0.52 -19.51 -16.24
CA ILE A 137 -1.80 -20.05 -15.75
C ILE A 137 -2.06 -21.38 -16.45
N SER A 138 -2.14 -22.46 -15.66
CA SER A 138 -2.32 -23.84 -16.12
C SER A 138 -3.26 -24.62 -15.20
N GLY A 139 -3.59 -25.83 -15.58
CA GLY A 139 -4.24 -26.81 -14.71
C GLY A 139 -3.30 -27.95 -14.37
N LEU A 140 -3.65 -28.73 -13.35
CA LEU A 140 -2.97 -29.99 -13.00
C LEU A 140 -2.90 -30.92 -14.24
N ASP A 141 -3.94 -30.86 -15.06
CA ASP A 141 -3.99 -31.43 -16.42
C ASP A 141 -4.92 -30.60 -17.32
N ASN A 142 -5.03 -30.97 -18.57
CA ASN A 142 -5.84 -30.25 -19.58
C ASN A 142 -7.36 -30.28 -19.28
N SER A 143 -7.84 -31.11 -18.35
CA SER A 143 -9.24 -31.14 -17.97
C SER A 143 -9.62 -29.99 -16.99
N PHE A 144 -8.62 -29.39 -16.34
CA PHE A 144 -8.84 -28.23 -15.48
C PHE A 144 -8.68 -26.92 -16.23
N VAL A 145 -7.70 -26.84 -17.15
CA VAL A 145 -7.43 -25.68 -17.97
C VAL A 145 -7.15 -26.12 -19.39
N THR A 146 -8.05 -25.79 -20.31
CA THR A 146 -7.99 -26.27 -21.70
C THR A 146 -7.01 -25.47 -22.57
N LYS A 147 -6.67 -24.24 -22.17
CA LYS A 147 -5.81 -23.32 -22.91
C LYS A 147 -4.81 -22.65 -21.95
N PRO A 148 -3.82 -23.39 -21.43
CA PRO A 148 -2.79 -22.77 -20.60
C PRO A 148 -2.16 -21.58 -21.32
N LYS A 149 -1.90 -20.50 -20.57
CA LYS A 149 -1.34 -19.26 -21.11
C LYS A 149 -0.24 -18.72 -20.23
N ILE A 150 0.70 -18.07 -20.87
CA ILE A 150 1.68 -17.19 -20.24
C ILE A 150 1.23 -15.75 -20.47
N PHE A 151 1.28 -14.94 -19.42
CA PHE A 151 1.00 -13.52 -19.45
C PHE A 151 2.24 -12.74 -19.03
N THR A 152 2.61 -11.77 -19.81
CA THR A 152 3.59 -10.74 -19.44
C THR A 152 2.89 -9.62 -18.66
N LEU A 153 3.68 -8.74 -18.03
CA LEU A 153 3.13 -7.53 -17.42
C LEU A 153 2.35 -6.67 -18.45
N GLU A 154 2.89 -6.55 -19.65
CA GLU A 154 2.27 -5.78 -20.73
C GLU A 154 0.93 -6.39 -21.17
N ASP A 155 0.82 -7.72 -21.26
CA ASP A 155 -0.45 -8.38 -21.55
C ASP A 155 -1.50 -8.06 -20.51
N LEU A 156 -1.14 -8.11 -19.23
CA LEU A 156 -2.06 -7.80 -18.14
C LEU A 156 -2.51 -6.34 -18.17
N GLN A 157 -1.62 -5.41 -18.50
CA GLN A 157 -1.95 -3.98 -18.59
C GLN A 157 -2.89 -3.63 -19.75
N ARG A 158 -3.01 -4.50 -20.75
CA ARG A 158 -3.98 -4.36 -21.85
C ARG A 158 -5.36 -4.89 -21.52
N LEU A 159 -5.51 -5.61 -20.40
CA LEU A 159 -6.78 -6.16 -19.94
C LEU A 159 -7.51 -5.14 -19.04
N PRO A 160 -8.85 -5.26 -18.93
CA PRO A 160 -9.60 -4.48 -17.96
C PRO A 160 -9.05 -4.65 -16.55
N SER A 161 -8.71 -3.55 -15.90
CA SER A 161 -8.19 -3.52 -14.54
C SER A 161 -9.15 -2.83 -13.60
N VAL A 162 -9.04 -3.14 -12.32
CA VAL A 162 -9.78 -2.50 -11.23
C VAL A 162 -8.82 -2.11 -10.12
N SER A 163 -9.20 -1.08 -9.36
CA SER A 163 -8.52 -0.71 -8.11
C SER A 163 -9.42 -1.04 -6.92
N ARG A 164 -8.82 -1.60 -5.86
CA ARG A 164 -9.51 -1.98 -4.62
C ARG A 164 -8.65 -1.66 -3.42
N ILE A 165 -9.28 -1.15 -2.36
CA ILE A 165 -8.60 -0.88 -1.09
C ILE A 165 -8.79 -2.09 -0.19
N HIS A 166 -7.68 -2.70 0.22
CA HIS A 166 -7.67 -3.86 1.09
C HIS A 166 -6.55 -3.75 2.13
N PHE A 167 -6.82 -4.23 3.33
CA PHE A 167 -5.77 -4.47 4.32
C PHE A 167 -5.16 -5.86 4.11
N ILE A 168 -3.88 -5.95 4.42
CA ILE A 168 -3.11 -7.19 4.42
C ILE A 168 -2.40 -7.34 5.76
N GLU A 169 -2.52 -8.50 6.38
CA GLU A 169 -1.88 -8.81 7.64
C GLU A 169 -1.13 -10.14 7.56
N CYS A 170 0.11 -10.14 8.02
CA CYS A 170 0.91 -11.36 8.12
C CYS A 170 0.36 -12.29 9.21
N SER A 171 0.37 -13.60 8.96
CA SER A 171 0.01 -14.61 9.97
C SER A 171 0.88 -14.55 11.25
N GLY A 172 2.08 -14.00 11.14
CA GLY A 172 2.99 -13.80 12.28
C GLY A 172 2.74 -12.52 13.08
N ASN A 173 1.77 -11.70 12.70
CA ASN A 173 1.41 -10.51 13.47
C ASN A 173 0.94 -10.94 14.88
N THR A 174 1.14 -10.09 15.88
CA THR A 174 0.85 -10.38 17.31
C THR A 174 1.60 -11.57 17.92
N GLY A 175 2.58 -12.14 17.19
CA GLY A 175 3.33 -13.30 17.66
C GLY A 175 4.11 -13.06 18.97
N SER A 176 4.51 -11.82 19.25
CA SER A 176 5.16 -11.44 20.52
C SER A 176 4.18 -11.55 21.69
N GLU A 177 2.96 -11.07 21.55
CA GLU A 177 1.93 -11.17 22.59
C GLU A 177 1.57 -12.61 22.90
N ARG A 178 1.33 -13.42 21.87
CA ARG A 178 1.03 -14.85 22.04
C ARG A 178 2.14 -15.63 22.77
N LYS A 179 3.38 -15.18 22.64
CA LYS A 179 4.53 -15.78 23.32
C LYS A 179 4.81 -15.16 24.69
N GLY A 180 4.01 -14.20 25.14
CA GLY A 180 4.25 -13.46 26.38
C GLY A 180 5.54 -12.63 26.37
N VAL A 181 6.07 -12.32 25.20
CA VAL A 181 7.28 -11.51 25.07
C VAL A 181 6.90 -10.03 25.16
N ALA A 182 7.47 -9.33 26.13
CA ALA A 182 7.32 -7.89 26.23
C ALA A 182 7.84 -7.21 24.95
N ALA A 183 7.02 -6.35 24.37
CA ALA A 183 7.37 -5.55 23.21
C ALA A 183 7.11 -4.07 23.51
N PRO A 184 8.04 -3.17 23.14
CA PRO A 184 8.01 -1.79 23.63
C PRO A 184 6.87 -0.96 23.03
N THR A 185 6.37 -1.32 21.84
CA THR A 185 5.37 -0.49 21.14
C THR A 185 4.39 -1.34 20.33
N VAL A 186 3.25 -0.73 19.98
CA VAL A 186 2.25 -1.32 19.07
C VAL A 186 2.85 -1.66 17.70
N GLN A 187 3.84 -0.91 17.25
CA GLN A 187 4.56 -1.19 16.01
C GLN A 187 5.23 -2.56 16.03
N TYR A 188 5.85 -2.94 17.17
CA TYR A 188 6.45 -4.27 17.32
C TYR A 188 5.44 -5.39 17.44
N THR A 189 4.31 -5.15 18.07
CA THR A 189 3.30 -6.19 18.30
C THR A 189 2.38 -6.38 17.10
N HIS A 190 1.97 -5.29 16.44
CA HIS A 190 0.92 -5.28 15.42
C HIS A 190 1.36 -4.72 14.07
N GLY A 191 2.60 -4.29 13.89
CA GLY A 191 3.07 -3.59 12.70
C GLY A 191 3.22 -4.46 11.44
N LEU A 192 2.92 -5.76 11.46
CA LEU A 192 2.81 -6.59 10.25
C LEU A 192 1.40 -6.49 9.64
N LEU A 193 0.87 -5.28 9.62
CA LEU A 193 -0.43 -4.89 9.07
C LEU A 193 -0.25 -3.62 8.24
N SER A 194 -0.84 -3.60 7.06
CA SER A 194 -0.91 -2.41 6.19
C SER A 194 -2.19 -2.43 5.37
N CYS A 195 -2.65 -1.26 4.93
CA CYS A 195 -3.79 -1.12 4.02
C CYS A 195 -3.34 -0.33 2.79
N SER A 196 -3.68 -0.81 1.61
CA SER A 196 -3.29 -0.17 0.34
C SER A 196 -4.40 -0.29 -0.69
N GLU A 197 -4.41 0.65 -1.64
CA GLU A 197 -5.13 0.47 -2.89
C GLU A 197 -4.27 -0.41 -3.81
N PHE A 198 -4.82 -1.51 -4.29
CA PHE A 198 -4.18 -2.39 -5.26
C PHE A 198 -4.89 -2.28 -6.61
N THR A 199 -4.10 -2.16 -7.68
CA THR A 199 -4.59 -2.11 -9.07
C THR A 199 -4.12 -3.32 -9.84
N GLY A 200 -5.04 -4.00 -10.52
CA GLY A 200 -4.72 -5.20 -11.28
C GLY A 200 -5.92 -5.80 -12.00
N VAL A 201 -5.73 -6.98 -12.58
CA VAL A 201 -6.74 -7.72 -13.32
C VAL A 201 -7.42 -8.72 -12.38
N PRO A 202 -8.77 -8.81 -12.37
CA PRO A 202 -9.47 -9.86 -11.63
C PRO A 202 -8.99 -11.26 -12.04
N LEU A 203 -8.57 -12.09 -11.08
CA LEU A 203 -8.04 -13.42 -11.36
C LEU A 203 -9.05 -14.30 -12.11
N ARG A 204 -10.32 -14.18 -11.76
CA ARG A 204 -11.40 -14.91 -12.45
C ARG A 204 -11.37 -14.69 -13.96
N MET A 205 -11.17 -13.44 -14.40
CA MET A 205 -11.09 -13.11 -15.84
C MET A 205 -9.93 -13.84 -16.52
N LEU A 206 -8.78 -13.94 -15.86
CA LEU A 206 -7.61 -14.65 -16.40
C LEU A 206 -7.86 -16.16 -16.49
N LEU A 207 -8.49 -16.76 -15.48
CA LEU A 207 -8.87 -18.17 -15.47
C LEU A 207 -9.85 -18.47 -16.60
N GLU A 208 -10.88 -17.65 -16.79
CA GLU A 208 -11.85 -17.77 -17.88
C GLU A 208 -11.16 -17.65 -19.26
N ALA A 209 -10.22 -16.72 -19.43
CA ALA A 209 -9.45 -16.55 -20.66
C ALA A 209 -8.54 -17.76 -20.97
N CYS A 210 -8.18 -18.54 -19.96
CA CYS A 210 -7.43 -19.79 -20.10
C CYS A 210 -8.33 -21.02 -20.31
N GLY A 211 -9.65 -20.85 -20.35
CA GLY A 211 -10.60 -21.95 -20.45
C GLY A 211 -10.58 -22.86 -19.21
N ALA A 212 -10.48 -22.26 -18.03
CA ALA A 212 -10.51 -22.97 -16.76
C ALA A 212 -11.92 -23.53 -16.47
N ASP A 213 -12.01 -24.80 -16.05
CA ASP A 213 -13.23 -25.36 -15.51
C ASP A 213 -13.42 -24.91 -14.05
N LEU A 214 -14.11 -23.81 -13.88
CA LEU A 214 -14.36 -23.19 -12.56
C LEU A 214 -15.29 -24.02 -11.67
N LYS A 215 -16.01 -25.02 -12.22
CA LYS A 215 -16.86 -25.93 -11.45
C LYS A 215 -16.06 -27.12 -10.92
N ARG A 216 -15.19 -27.67 -11.75
CA ARG A 216 -14.34 -28.81 -11.42
C ARG A 216 -13.18 -28.40 -10.53
N GLY A 217 -12.53 -27.28 -10.82
CA GLY A 217 -11.44 -26.73 -10.01
C GLY A 217 -11.92 -26.38 -8.61
N LYS A 218 -11.24 -26.86 -7.58
CA LYS A 218 -11.56 -26.60 -6.16
C LYS A 218 -10.50 -25.74 -5.49
N TYR A 219 -9.29 -25.76 -6.02
CA TYR A 219 -8.14 -25.03 -5.48
C TYR A 219 -7.27 -24.49 -6.59
N ILE A 220 -6.60 -23.40 -6.32
CA ILE A 220 -5.42 -22.97 -7.07
C ILE A 220 -4.18 -23.12 -6.20
N LEU A 221 -3.04 -23.42 -6.84
CA LEU A 221 -1.71 -23.21 -6.31
C LEU A 221 -1.19 -21.90 -6.88
N ALA A 222 -0.77 -20.96 -6.02
CA ALA A 222 -0.06 -19.75 -6.42
C ALA A 222 1.42 -19.87 -5.99
N GLU A 223 2.35 -19.51 -6.88
CA GLU A 223 3.79 -19.62 -6.66
C GLU A 223 4.53 -18.34 -6.99
N GLY A 224 5.46 -17.94 -6.10
CA GLY A 224 6.34 -16.78 -6.26
C GLY A 224 7.65 -17.12 -7.00
N ALA A 225 8.27 -16.10 -7.58
CA ALA A 225 9.53 -16.19 -8.33
C ALA A 225 10.78 -15.88 -7.47
N ASP A 226 10.61 -15.75 -6.16
CA ASP A 226 11.75 -15.58 -5.25
C ASP A 226 12.49 -16.89 -5.00
N ALA A 227 13.68 -16.83 -4.39
CA ALA A 227 14.48 -18.03 -4.12
C ALA A 227 13.82 -18.99 -3.12
N ALA A 228 12.88 -18.52 -2.29
CA ALA A 228 12.08 -19.39 -1.44
C ALA A 228 11.04 -20.18 -2.22
N GLY A 229 10.59 -19.66 -3.38
CA GLY A 229 9.55 -20.28 -4.19
C GLY A 229 8.26 -20.48 -3.40
N LEU A 230 7.88 -19.45 -2.60
CA LEU A 230 6.71 -19.56 -1.72
C LEU A 230 5.47 -19.97 -2.53
N THR A 231 4.84 -21.05 -2.10
CA THR A 231 3.63 -21.60 -2.71
C THR A 231 2.49 -21.61 -1.71
N ARG A 232 1.28 -21.28 -2.19
CA ARG A 232 0.06 -21.31 -1.38
C ARG A 232 -1.09 -21.92 -2.14
N THR A 233 -1.80 -22.82 -1.46
CA THR A 233 -3.09 -23.35 -1.93
C THR A 233 -4.21 -22.42 -1.50
N ILE A 234 -5.07 -22.02 -2.44
CA ILE A 234 -6.20 -21.12 -2.17
C ILE A 234 -7.47 -21.76 -2.69
N PRO A 235 -8.53 -21.89 -1.85
CA PRO A 235 -9.81 -22.44 -2.28
C PRO A 235 -10.47 -21.60 -3.37
N MET A 236 -11.06 -22.24 -4.38
CA MET A 236 -11.77 -21.57 -5.46
C MET A 236 -12.96 -20.73 -4.98
N SER A 237 -13.57 -21.09 -3.85
CA SER A 237 -14.62 -20.27 -3.23
C SER A 237 -14.16 -18.85 -2.88
N MET A 238 -12.86 -18.66 -2.61
CA MET A 238 -12.24 -17.35 -2.42
C MET A 238 -11.86 -16.72 -3.76
N VAL A 239 -11.31 -17.52 -4.68
CA VAL A 239 -10.79 -17.06 -5.99
C VAL A 239 -11.90 -16.50 -6.88
N LEU A 240 -13.10 -17.08 -6.80
CA LEU A 240 -14.25 -16.65 -7.61
C LEU A 240 -14.88 -15.34 -7.13
N ASN A 241 -14.41 -14.80 -6.01
CA ASN A 241 -14.74 -13.45 -5.61
C ASN A 241 -13.99 -12.45 -6.51
N ASP A 242 -14.70 -11.53 -7.16
CA ASP A 242 -14.14 -10.53 -8.08
C ASP A 242 -13.17 -9.53 -7.39
N GLU A 243 -13.00 -9.64 -6.08
CA GLU A 243 -12.02 -8.88 -5.29
C GLU A 243 -10.59 -9.48 -5.35
N VAL A 244 -10.43 -10.72 -5.86
CA VAL A 244 -9.11 -11.36 -6.00
C VAL A 244 -8.45 -10.88 -7.28
N LEU A 245 -7.27 -10.25 -7.14
CA LEU A 245 -6.57 -9.60 -8.25
C LEU A 245 -5.17 -10.20 -8.47
N VAL A 246 -4.76 -10.23 -9.74
CA VAL A 246 -3.33 -10.20 -10.10
C VAL A 246 -2.94 -8.75 -10.24
N ALA A 247 -2.35 -8.19 -9.18
CA ALA A 247 -2.03 -6.78 -9.07
C ALA A 247 -0.63 -6.48 -9.59
N TYR A 248 -0.48 -5.31 -10.22
CA TYR A 248 0.77 -4.72 -10.67
C TYR A 248 0.96 -3.30 -10.14
N GLY A 249 -0.09 -2.68 -9.57
CA GLY A 249 -0.07 -1.34 -8.99
C GLY A 249 -0.42 -1.33 -7.51
N GLN A 250 0.12 -0.37 -6.77
CA GLN A 250 -0.16 -0.12 -5.35
C GLN A 250 -0.08 1.37 -5.07
N ASN A 251 -1.14 1.95 -4.50
CA ASN A 251 -1.20 3.37 -4.10
C ASN A 251 -0.81 4.34 -5.22
N GLY A 252 -1.26 4.11 -6.46
CA GLY A 252 -1.01 5.00 -7.60
C GLY A 252 0.39 4.89 -8.22
N GLU A 253 1.22 3.93 -7.78
CA GLU A 253 2.52 3.60 -8.39
C GLU A 253 2.57 2.11 -8.76
N TYR A 254 3.60 1.66 -9.48
CA TYR A 254 3.88 0.24 -9.59
C TYR A 254 4.17 -0.35 -8.22
N LEU A 255 3.91 -1.66 -8.07
CA LEU A 255 4.37 -2.39 -6.89
C LEU A 255 5.86 -2.13 -6.66
N ARG A 256 6.27 -1.94 -5.42
CA ARG A 256 7.70 -1.88 -5.09
C ARG A 256 8.29 -3.29 -5.07
N PRO A 257 9.60 -3.46 -5.31
CA PRO A 257 10.26 -4.77 -5.31
C PRO A 257 9.92 -5.59 -4.05
N GLU A 258 10.03 -4.98 -2.87
CA GLU A 258 9.72 -5.59 -1.60
C GLU A 258 8.22 -5.94 -1.42
N ASN A 259 7.34 -5.29 -2.15
CA ASN A 259 5.90 -5.52 -2.13
C ASN A 259 5.42 -6.49 -3.22
N GLY A 260 6.34 -6.99 -4.07
CA GLY A 260 6.04 -8.04 -5.03
C GLY A 260 6.07 -7.65 -6.50
N TYR A 261 6.80 -6.57 -6.88
CA TYR A 261 7.00 -6.20 -8.28
C TYR A 261 7.59 -7.37 -9.10
N PRO A 262 7.15 -7.65 -10.34
CA PRO A 262 6.15 -6.89 -11.08
C PRO A 262 4.69 -7.32 -10.84
N LEU A 263 4.44 -8.51 -10.28
CA LEU A 263 3.11 -9.05 -10.08
C LEU A 263 2.95 -9.65 -8.68
N ARG A 264 1.81 -9.41 -8.06
CA ARG A 264 1.41 -10.12 -6.84
C ARG A 264 -0.03 -10.56 -6.88
N LEU A 265 -0.33 -11.63 -6.14
CA LEU A 265 -1.70 -12.03 -5.87
C LEU A 265 -2.26 -11.20 -4.69
N VAL A 266 -3.48 -10.71 -4.83
CA VAL A 266 -4.27 -10.04 -3.80
C VAL A 266 -5.47 -10.92 -3.48
N VAL A 267 -5.58 -11.37 -2.21
CA VAL A 267 -6.66 -12.29 -1.78
C VAL A 267 -7.29 -11.72 -0.50
N PRO A 268 -8.27 -10.82 -0.61
CA PRO A 268 -8.86 -10.14 0.53
C PRO A 268 -9.47 -11.08 1.55
N GLY A 269 -9.42 -10.69 2.83
CA GLY A 269 -10.02 -11.45 3.93
C GLY A 269 -9.20 -12.64 4.42
N VAL A 270 -8.02 -12.90 3.84
CA VAL A 270 -7.12 -13.99 4.27
C VAL A 270 -5.74 -13.47 4.66
N GLN A 271 -5.01 -14.29 5.39
CA GLN A 271 -3.66 -13.98 5.84
C GLN A 271 -2.73 -13.61 4.68
N GLY A 272 -1.85 -12.63 4.93
CA GLY A 272 -0.93 -12.08 3.92
C GLY A 272 0.01 -13.09 3.25
N VAL A 273 0.23 -14.25 3.86
CA VAL A 273 1.00 -15.34 3.22
C VAL A 273 0.33 -15.87 1.95
N SER A 274 -0.99 -15.77 1.85
CA SER A 274 -1.75 -16.16 0.64
C SER A 274 -1.70 -15.11 -0.47
N TRP A 275 -1.21 -13.91 -0.18
CA TRP A 275 -1.03 -12.83 -1.14
C TRP A 275 0.36 -12.94 -1.78
N VAL A 276 0.57 -14.01 -2.55
CA VAL A 276 1.89 -14.39 -3.10
C VAL A 276 2.49 -13.25 -3.91
N LYS A 277 3.71 -12.84 -3.52
CA LYS A 277 4.53 -11.82 -4.20
C LYS A 277 5.32 -12.43 -5.35
N TRP A 278 5.70 -11.60 -6.33
CA TRP A 278 6.49 -12.03 -7.50
C TRP A 278 5.84 -13.21 -8.21
N LEU A 279 4.53 -13.11 -8.37
CA LEU A 279 3.66 -14.20 -8.83
C LEU A 279 4.07 -14.68 -10.21
N LYS A 280 4.50 -15.95 -10.33
CA LYS A 280 4.97 -16.55 -11.60
C LYS A 280 4.09 -17.69 -12.10
N ARG A 281 3.30 -18.33 -11.22
CA ARG A 281 2.46 -19.48 -11.61
C ARG A 281 1.18 -19.53 -10.81
N ILE A 282 0.10 -19.86 -11.52
CA ILE A 282 -1.17 -20.28 -10.94
C ILE A 282 -1.55 -21.60 -11.61
N GLU A 283 -1.83 -22.61 -10.80
CA GLU A 283 -2.25 -23.94 -11.27
C GLU A 283 -3.57 -24.34 -10.63
N LEU A 284 -4.55 -24.73 -11.46
CA LEU A 284 -5.88 -25.14 -11.02
C LEU A 284 -5.96 -26.66 -10.83
N GLY A 285 -6.52 -27.10 -9.70
CA GLY A 285 -6.72 -28.51 -9.35
C GLY A 285 -7.95 -28.75 -8.49
N ASP A 286 -8.22 -30.00 -8.15
CA ASP A 286 -9.39 -30.42 -7.36
C ASP A 286 -9.08 -30.76 -5.89
N LYS A 287 -7.80 -30.75 -5.51
CA LYS A 287 -7.33 -31.07 -4.17
C LYS A 287 -6.35 -30.01 -3.66
N PRO A 288 -6.20 -29.84 -2.34
CA PRO A 288 -5.10 -29.03 -1.80
C PRO A 288 -3.75 -29.65 -2.22
N TYR A 289 -2.80 -28.76 -2.58
CA TYR A 289 -1.51 -29.19 -3.10
C TYR A 289 -0.53 -29.63 -2.00
N GLY A 290 -0.75 -29.22 -0.74
CA GLY A 290 0.14 -29.55 0.38
C GLY A 290 1.57 -29.09 0.15
N ALA A 291 1.74 -27.86 -0.34
CA ALA A 291 3.06 -27.31 -0.65
C ALA A 291 3.96 -27.28 0.59
N ARG A 292 5.28 -27.34 0.36
CA ARG A 292 6.29 -27.42 1.43
C ARG A 292 6.06 -26.41 2.56
N ASP A 293 5.89 -25.14 2.23
CA ASP A 293 5.73 -24.10 3.23
C ASP A 293 4.39 -24.20 3.98
N GLU A 294 3.34 -24.67 3.31
CA GLU A 294 2.07 -24.99 3.97
C GLU A 294 2.24 -26.10 4.99
N ALA A 295 2.89 -27.20 4.59
CA ALA A 295 3.09 -28.36 5.45
C ALA A 295 4.01 -28.09 6.65
N ILE A 296 4.96 -27.17 6.52
CA ILE A 296 5.94 -26.89 7.59
C ILE A 296 5.47 -25.75 8.51
N HIS A 297 4.82 -24.70 7.95
CA HIS A 297 4.62 -23.45 8.67
C HIS A 297 3.15 -23.04 8.82
N TYR A 298 2.23 -23.67 8.08
CA TYR A 298 0.84 -23.21 7.99
C TYR A 298 -0.17 -24.34 8.17
N ILE A 299 0.20 -25.37 8.93
CA ILE A 299 -0.70 -26.43 9.42
C ILE A 299 -0.53 -26.55 10.93
N ASP A 300 -1.62 -26.89 11.61
CA ASP A 300 -1.63 -27.21 13.03
C ASP A 300 -1.79 -28.73 13.20
N PRO A 301 -0.84 -29.44 13.82
CA PRO A 301 -1.05 -30.82 14.22
C PRO A 301 -2.09 -30.87 15.33
N MET A 302 -3.12 -31.68 15.14
CA MET A 302 -4.20 -31.86 16.11
C MET A 302 -3.89 -33.05 17.05
N PRO A 303 -4.46 -33.07 18.27
CA PRO A 303 -4.26 -34.16 19.21
C PRO A 303 -4.70 -35.54 18.71
N ASP A 304 -5.63 -35.59 17.77
CA ASP A 304 -6.10 -36.82 17.12
C ASP A 304 -5.18 -37.34 16.00
N GLY A 305 -4.04 -36.69 15.79
CA GLY A 305 -3.10 -37.02 14.72
C GLY A 305 -3.45 -36.47 13.34
N THR A 306 -4.57 -35.75 13.20
CA THR A 306 -4.90 -35.04 11.96
C THR A 306 -4.10 -33.74 11.84
N HIS A 307 -4.05 -33.18 10.63
CA HIS A 307 -3.43 -31.89 10.37
C HIS A 307 -4.51 -30.91 9.89
N ARG A 308 -4.69 -29.84 10.64
CA ARG A 308 -5.59 -28.77 10.28
C ARG A 308 -4.80 -27.73 9.48
N GLN A 309 -5.27 -27.41 8.27
CA GLN A 309 -4.72 -26.28 7.53
C GLN A 309 -4.92 -25.00 8.37
N TYR A 310 -3.89 -24.19 8.45
CA TYR A 310 -3.93 -22.92 9.19
C TYR A 310 -5.13 -22.10 8.75
N THR A 311 -5.88 -21.59 9.73
CA THR A 311 -7.06 -20.76 9.46
C THR A 311 -6.62 -19.54 8.64
N SER A 312 -7.05 -19.50 7.39
CA SER A 312 -6.62 -18.44 6.47
C SER A 312 -7.43 -17.15 6.64
N LEU A 313 -8.68 -17.27 7.15
CA LEU A 313 -9.57 -16.12 7.31
C LEU A 313 -9.07 -15.18 8.41
N GLN A 314 -9.18 -13.89 8.13
CA GLN A 314 -8.91 -12.82 9.09
C GLN A 314 -10.21 -12.43 9.79
N GLU A 315 -10.21 -12.54 11.10
CA GLU A 315 -11.32 -12.09 11.94
C GLU A 315 -11.17 -10.61 12.30
N VAL A 316 -12.30 -10.00 12.71
CA VAL A 316 -12.32 -8.61 13.17
C VAL A 316 -11.49 -8.48 14.44
N LYS A 317 -10.59 -7.52 14.45
CA LYS A 317 -9.75 -7.16 15.60
C LYS A 317 -9.46 -5.67 15.62
N SER A 318 -9.06 -5.18 16.78
CA SER A 318 -8.69 -3.77 16.97
C SER A 318 -7.50 -3.67 17.92
N VAL A 319 -6.78 -2.56 17.80
CA VAL A 319 -5.67 -2.22 18.68
C VAL A 319 -5.63 -0.71 18.89
N ILE A 320 -5.29 -0.29 20.11
CA ILE A 320 -5.08 1.12 20.42
C ILE A 320 -3.68 1.49 19.94
N THR A 321 -3.58 2.42 19.00
CA THR A 321 -2.31 2.85 18.41
C THR A 321 -1.74 4.12 19.02
N ASN A 322 -2.60 4.97 19.59
CA ASN A 322 -2.17 6.21 20.27
C ASN A 322 -1.90 5.92 21.75
N THR A 323 -0.95 6.62 22.35
CA THR A 323 -0.37 6.35 23.70
C THR A 323 0.47 5.09 23.79
N SER A 324 0.82 4.47 22.68
CA SER A 324 1.83 3.42 22.65
C SER A 324 3.21 4.06 22.92
N GLY A 325 3.73 3.85 24.12
CA GLY A 325 4.94 4.46 24.65
C GLY A 325 6.20 4.23 23.83
#